data_11e389ff92c3a19ede0ce692c244971b
#
_entry.id   11e389ff92c3a19ede0ce692c244971b
#
_cell.length_a   1.000
_cell.length_b   1.000
_cell.length_c   1.000
_cell.angle_alpha   90.00
_cell.angle_beta   90.00
_cell.angle_gamma   90.00
#
_symmetry.space_group_name_H-M   'P 1'
#
loop_
_entity.id
_entity.type
_entity.pdbx_description
1 polymer ?
#
loop_
_entity_poly.entity_id
_entity_poly.type
_entity_poly.pdbx_seq_one_letter_code
_entity_poly.pdbx_strand_id
1 'polypeptide(L)'
;FLDDAMSNRGHIWNKTIPLLGKHAFMGSGANTYMFEVPQEDYISQNYVYGANSYDVKAHSWYLQQWVETGLLGTLALLVFLFWYLVQSVRIYRRVDLHESISWVGFGLFAAVLVYMFAGIVNDSNVCTAPVFWGMLGLGLAVNRMLVKKENLFVKETAVSAESDTAVKQSIPKAAESAKADTAQTVQNTKGAGVTESSVRKKSSKKQSRKQRKNQK
;
A
#
# COMPACT_ATOMS: atom_id res chain seq x y z
N PHE A 1 10.86 -41.58 0.44
CA PHE A 1 11.59 -40.36 0.85
C PHE A 1 10.69 -39.14 0.93
N LEU A 2 9.67 -38.98 0.07
CA LEU A 2 8.68 -37.91 0.16
C LEU A 2 7.57 -38.21 1.18
N ASP A 3 7.27 -39.46 1.44
CA ASP A 3 6.15 -39.85 2.30
C ASP A 3 6.36 -39.45 3.75
N ASP A 4 7.60 -39.46 4.26
CA ASP A 4 7.94 -39.04 5.61
C ASP A 4 8.25 -37.53 5.71
N ALA A 5 8.37 -36.86 4.56
CA ALA A 5 8.70 -35.45 4.54
C ALA A 5 7.52 -34.59 5.00
N MET A 6 7.81 -33.49 5.69
CA MET A 6 6.83 -32.50 6.11
C MET A 6 5.69 -33.08 6.96
N SER A 7 6.00 -33.95 7.91
CA SER A 7 4.99 -34.55 8.82
C SER A 7 3.93 -35.34 8.06
N ASN A 8 4.35 -36.29 7.21
CA ASN A 8 3.53 -37.19 6.40
C ASN A 8 2.67 -36.51 5.31
N ARG A 9 2.83 -35.20 5.07
CA ARG A 9 2.09 -34.49 4.00
C ARG A 9 2.53 -34.95 2.60
N GLY A 10 3.77 -35.44 2.46
CA GLY A 10 4.28 -35.97 1.22
C GLY A 10 3.44 -37.12 0.66
N HIS A 11 2.92 -38.01 1.52
CA HIS A 11 2.00 -39.06 1.14
C HIS A 11 0.71 -38.51 0.47
N ILE A 12 0.09 -37.51 1.08
CA ILE A 12 -1.12 -36.87 0.54
C ILE A 12 -0.81 -36.16 -0.79
N TRP A 13 0.34 -35.48 -0.88
CA TRP A 13 0.73 -34.80 -2.12
C TRP A 13 0.99 -35.75 -3.27
N ASN A 14 1.60 -36.94 -2.99
CA ASN A 14 1.78 -37.97 -4.00
C ASN A 14 0.45 -38.47 -4.60
N LYS A 15 -0.62 -38.51 -3.79
CA LYS A 15 -1.99 -38.82 -4.26
C LYS A 15 -2.64 -37.62 -4.96
N THR A 16 -2.35 -36.39 -4.54
CA THR A 16 -2.96 -35.16 -5.08
C THR A 16 -2.39 -34.76 -6.44
N ILE A 17 -1.07 -34.91 -6.65
CA ILE A 17 -0.41 -34.45 -7.87
C ILE A 17 -1.02 -35.09 -9.15
N PRO A 18 -1.36 -36.36 -9.21
CA PRO A 18 -2.04 -36.94 -10.38
C PRO A 18 -3.42 -36.31 -10.66
N LEU A 19 -4.12 -35.87 -9.61
CA LEU A 19 -5.44 -35.22 -9.77
C LEU A 19 -5.35 -33.85 -10.46
N LEU A 20 -4.21 -33.17 -10.39
CA LEU A 20 -4.01 -31.91 -11.09
C LEU A 20 -4.15 -32.06 -12.61
N GLY A 21 -3.68 -33.18 -13.16
CA GLY A 21 -3.87 -33.50 -14.58
C GLY A 21 -5.32 -33.83 -14.92
N LYS A 22 -6.03 -34.56 -14.03
CA LYS A 22 -7.43 -34.93 -14.22
C LYS A 22 -8.33 -33.69 -14.20
N HIS A 23 -8.05 -32.73 -13.34
CA HIS A 23 -8.80 -31.50 -13.14
C HIS A 23 -8.08 -30.25 -13.67
N ALA A 24 -7.39 -30.38 -14.83
CA ALA A 24 -6.50 -29.35 -15.35
C ALA A 24 -7.21 -28.02 -15.67
N PHE A 25 -8.38 -28.05 -16.29
CA PHE A 25 -9.07 -26.82 -16.73
C PHE A 25 -10.19 -26.39 -15.79
N MET A 26 -11.12 -27.28 -15.55
CA MET A 26 -12.25 -27.08 -14.64
C MET A 26 -12.04 -28.02 -13.46
N GLY A 27 -12.01 -27.49 -12.25
CA GLY A 27 -11.89 -28.31 -11.05
C GLY A 27 -13.07 -29.26 -10.88
N SER A 28 -13.00 -30.08 -9.85
CA SER A 28 -14.06 -31.01 -9.46
C SER A 28 -15.24 -30.33 -8.77
N GLY A 29 -15.07 -29.08 -8.31
CA GLY A 29 -16.04 -28.31 -7.55
C GLY A 29 -15.57 -27.97 -6.13
N ALA A 30 -16.17 -26.99 -5.52
CA ALA A 30 -15.80 -26.57 -4.17
C ALA A 30 -16.05 -27.68 -3.14
N ASN A 31 -15.06 -27.91 -2.28
CA ASN A 31 -15.09 -28.91 -1.22
C ASN A 31 -15.31 -30.37 -1.69
N THR A 32 -14.92 -30.69 -2.93
CA THR A 32 -15.04 -32.03 -3.51
C THR A 32 -13.75 -32.84 -3.39
N TYR A 33 -12.67 -32.27 -2.91
CA TYR A 33 -11.35 -32.90 -2.81
C TYR A 33 -11.41 -34.33 -2.20
N MET A 34 -12.15 -34.48 -1.12
CA MET A 34 -12.33 -35.76 -0.41
C MET A 34 -12.88 -36.88 -1.30
N PHE A 35 -13.69 -36.56 -2.31
CA PHE A 35 -14.29 -37.53 -3.21
C PHE A 35 -13.40 -37.85 -4.42
N GLU A 36 -12.43 -37.01 -4.70
CA GLU A 36 -11.52 -37.16 -5.82
C GLU A 36 -10.21 -37.87 -5.45
N VAL A 37 -9.74 -37.69 -4.20
CA VAL A 37 -8.51 -38.34 -3.75
C VAL A 37 -8.71 -39.83 -3.58
N PRO A 38 -7.80 -40.71 -4.07
CA PRO A 38 -7.89 -42.15 -3.89
C PRO A 38 -7.82 -42.50 -2.40
N GLN A 39 -8.89 -43.12 -1.90
CA GLN A 39 -8.98 -43.61 -0.51
C GLN A 39 -8.71 -45.10 -0.39
N GLU A 40 -8.37 -45.75 -1.51
CA GLU A 40 -8.28 -47.23 -1.58
C GLU A 40 -7.03 -47.82 -0.93
N ASP A 41 -6.01 -46.96 -0.67
CA ASP A 41 -4.80 -47.39 0.01
C ASP A 41 -4.94 -47.39 1.52
N TYR A 42 -5.89 -48.23 1.98
CA TYR A 42 -6.24 -48.37 3.39
C TYR A 42 -5.05 -48.84 4.25
N ILE A 43 -4.13 -49.64 3.70
CA ILE A 43 -2.97 -50.16 4.45
C ILE A 43 -1.98 -49.02 4.73
N SER A 44 -1.63 -48.22 3.72
CA SER A 44 -0.73 -47.09 3.88
C SER A 44 -1.35 -46.00 4.76
N GLN A 45 -2.64 -45.75 4.61
CA GLN A 45 -3.34 -44.75 5.48
C GLN A 45 -3.35 -45.19 6.95
N ASN A 46 -3.67 -46.45 7.23
CA ASN A 46 -3.62 -46.97 8.60
C ASN A 46 -2.22 -46.95 9.20
N TYR A 47 -1.20 -47.18 8.40
CA TYR A 47 0.20 -47.12 8.83
C TYR A 47 0.63 -45.71 9.17
N VAL A 48 0.23 -44.72 8.35
CA VAL A 48 0.67 -43.31 8.46
C VAL A 48 -0.18 -42.53 9.49
N TYR A 49 -1.50 -42.73 9.50
CA TYR A 49 -2.44 -41.88 10.26
C TYR A 49 -3.26 -42.64 11.33
N GLY A 50 -3.13 -43.93 11.37
CA GLY A 50 -3.93 -44.80 12.26
C GLY A 50 -5.26 -45.25 11.64
N ALA A 51 -5.93 -46.19 12.34
CA ALA A 51 -7.15 -46.80 11.85
C ALA A 51 -8.29 -45.81 11.60
N ASN A 52 -9.01 -45.99 10.51
CA ASN A 52 -10.15 -45.18 10.07
C ASN A 52 -9.84 -43.70 9.73
N SER A 53 -8.63 -43.41 9.25
CA SER A 53 -8.29 -42.10 8.72
C SER A 53 -8.66 -41.98 7.24
N TYR A 54 -9.17 -40.79 6.85
CA TYR A 54 -9.47 -40.46 5.45
C TYR A 54 -8.75 -39.18 5.07
N ASP A 55 -8.25 -39.12 3.84
CA ASP A 55 -7.64 -37.91 3.29
C ASP A 55 -8.74 -36.96 2.86
N VAL A 56 -9.09 -36.00 3.72
CA VAL A 56 -10.17 -35.03 3.48
C VAL A 56 -9.68 -33.70 2.91
N LYS A 57 -8.34 -33.46 2.97
CA LYS A 57 -7.71 -32.21 2.55
C LYS A 57 -6.31 -32.44 2.01
N ALA A 58 -5.88 -31.60 1.08
CA ALA A 58 -4.55 -31.67 0.46
C ALA A 58 -3.41 -31.20 1.38
N HIS A 59 -3.69 -30.58 2.52
CA HIS A 59 -2.70 -29.91 3.36
C HIS A 59 -1.78 -28.95 2.59
N SER A 60 -2.32 -28.36 1.52
CA SER A 60 -1.80 -27.26 0.74
C SER A 60 -2.97 -26.54 0.10
N TRP A 61 -3.16 -25.26 0.45
CA TRP A 61 -4.24 -24.45 -0.08
C TRP A 61 -4.21 -24.39 -1.61
N TYR A 62 -3.02 -24.27 -2.20
CA TYR A 62 -2.86 -24.15 -3.65
C TYR A 62 -3.19 -25.45 -4.38
N LEU A 63 -2.74 -26.60 -3.87
CA LEU A 63 -3.05 -27.91 -4.46
C LEU A 63 -4.54 -28.20 -4.38
N GLN A 64 -5.15 -27.98 -3.22
CA GLN A 64 -6.58 -28.14 -3.04
C GLN A 64 -7.38 -27.23 -3.96
N GLN A 65 -7.01 -25.93 -4.02
CA GLN A 65 -7.63 -24.96 -4.91
C GLN A 65 -7.58 -25.40 -6.37
N TRP A 66 -6.44 -25.96 -6.82
CA TRP A 66 -6.33 -26.46 -8.20
C TRP A 66 -7.26 -27.65 -8.46
N VAL A 67 -7.31 -28.64 -7.59
CA VAL A 67 -8.22 -29.78 -7.74
C VAL A 67 -9.68 -29.30 -7.77
N GLU A 68 -10.06 -28.36 -6.90
CA GLU A 68 -11.44 -27.91 -6.75
C GLU A 68 -11.89 -26.90 -7.83
N THR A 69 -11.03 -25.97 -8.25
CA THR A 69 -11.40 -24.88 -9.19
C THR A 69 -10.68 -24.95 -10.54
N GLY A 70 -9.76 -25.90 -10.70
CA GLY A 70 -8.93 -26.04 -11.89
C GLY A 70 -7.79 -25.02 -11.97
N LEU A 71 -6.97 -25.19 -13.00
CA LEU A 71 -5.81 -24.33 -13.25
C LEU A 71 -6.21 -22.85 -13.47
N LEU A 72 -7.30 -22.61 -14.20
CA LEU A 72 -7.74 -21.24 -14.50
C LEU A 72 -8.15 -20.48 -13.24
N GLY A 73 -8.92 -21.09 -12.34
CA GLY A 73 -9.30 -20.50 -11.06
C GLY A 73 -8.11 -20.25 -10.15
N THR A 74 -7.20 -21.21 -10.07
CA THR A 74 -5.97 -21.08 -9.28
C THR A 74 -5.05 -19.99 -9.82
N LEU A 75 -4.85 -19.92 -11.14
CA LEU A 75 -4.04 -18.85 -11.77
C LEU A 75 -4.67 -17.47 -11.54
N ALA A 76 -5.99 -17.33 -11.68
CA ALA A 76 -6.68 -16.07 -11.40
C ALA A 76 -6.43 -15.62 -9.96
N LEU A 77 -6.54 -16.54 -8.99
CA LEU A 77 -6.23 -16.28 -7.59
C LEU A 77 -4.78 -15.83 -7.40
N LEU A 78 -3.82 -16.58 -7.95
CA LEU A 78 -2.39 -16.28 -7.84
C LEU A 78 -2.03 -14.93 -8.47
N VAL A 79 -2.57 -14.63 -9.66
CA VAL A 79 -2.36 -13.34 -10.33
C VAL A 79 -2.92 -12.20 -9.48
N PHE A 80 -4.11 -12.36 -8.90
CA PHE A 80 -4.70 -11.36 -8.02
C PHE A 80 -3.86 -11.11 -6.76
N LEU A 81 -3.42 -12.17 -6.09
CA LEU A 81 -2.57 -12.06 -4.90
C LEU A 81 -1.21 -11.45 -5.24
N PHE A 82 -0.59 -11.88 -6.33
CA PHE A 82 0.68 -11.33 -6.80
C PHE A 82 0.55 -9.84 -7.17
N TRP A 83 -0.53 -9.46 -7.86
CA TRP A 83 -0.82 -8.05 -8.15
C TRP A 83 -0.92 -7.22 -6.87
N TYR A 84 -1.64 -7.71 -5.85
CA TYR A 84 -1.73 -7.05 -4.54
C TYR A 84 -0.33 -6.85 -3.92
N LEU A 85 0.50 -7.90 -3.91
CA LEU A 85 1.86 -7.83 -3.36
C LEU A 85 2.72 -6.79 -4.09
N VAL A 86 2.74 -6.84 -5.41
CA VAL A 86 3.52 -5.90 -6.24
C VAL A 86 3.05 -4.47 -6.02
N GLN A 87 1.74 -4.25 -5.99
CA GLN A 87 1.17 -2.92 -5.73
C GLN A 87 1.56 -2.42 -4.33
N SER A 88 1.43 -3.25 -3.30
CA SER A 88 1.77 -2.90 -1.93
C SER A 88 3.26 -2.54 -1.79
N VAL A 89 4.16 -3.36 -2.34
CA VAL A 89 5.60 -3.09 -2.33
C VAL A 89 5.92 -1.77 -3.03
N ARG A 90 5.29 -1.48 -4.18
CA ARG A 90 5.51 -0.21 -4.91
C ARG A 90 5.08 1.00 -4.08
N ILE A 91 3.95 0.90 -3.36
CA ILE A 91 3.43 1.98 -2.53
C ILE A 91 4.34 2.18 -1.32
N TYR A 92 4.64 1.13 -0.53
CA TYR A 92 5.45 1.24 0.69
C TYR A 92 6.90 1.64 0.46
N ARG A 93 7.41 1.49 -0.76
CA ARG A 93 8.74 2.03 -1.14
C ARG A 93 8.75 3.53 -1.40
N ARG A 94 7.59 4.16 -1.55
CA ARG A 94 7.46 5.60 -1.88
C ARG A 94 6.91 6.42 -0.74
N VAL A 95 6.08 5.81 0.11
CA VAL A 95 5.37 6.47 1.20
C VAL A 95 6.27 6.56 2.44
N ASP A 96 6.17 7.66 3.17
CA ASP A 96 6.84 7.82 4.45
C ASP A 96 6.20 6.89 5.50
N LEU A 97 7.02 5.99 6.05
CA LEU A 97 6.61 5.02 7.05
C LEU A 97 6.40 5.64 8.45
N HIS A 98 6.69 6.93 8.66
CA HIS A 98 6.46 7.57 9.96
C HIS A 98 4.99 7.83 10.26
N GLU A 99 4.11 7.71 9.29
CA GLU A 99 2.68 7.87 9.48
C GLU A 99 2.02 6.60 10.00
N SER A 100 1.13 6.73 10.98
CA SER A 100 0.41 5.60 11.60
C SER A 100 -0.34 4.73 10.59
N ILE A 101 -0.94 5.32 9.55
CA ILE A 101 -1.69 4.58 8.53
C ILE A 101 -0.76 3.71 7.65
N SER A 102 0.48 4.16 7.41
CA SER A 102 1.47 3.40 6.66
C SER A 102 1.91 2.14 7.42
N TRP A 103 2.05 2.21 8.75
CA TRP A 103 2.34 1.07 9.60
C TRP A 103 1.20 0.05 9.61
N VAL A 104 -0.05 0.51 9.69
CA VAL A 104 -1.24 -0.37 9.60
C VAL A 104 -1.24 -1.10 8.26
N GLY A 105 -1.01 -0.37 7.18
CA GLY A 105 -0.95 -0.95 5.84
C GLY A 105 0.18 -1.96 5.68
N PHE A 106 1.36 -1.67 6.19
CA PHE A 106 2.50 -2.58 6.18
C PHE A 106 2.23 -3.84 7.01
N GLY A 107 1.59 -3.71 8.18
CA GLY A 107 1.16 -4.85 9.00
C GLY A 107 0.17 -5.75 8.26
N LEU A 108 -0.82 -5.18 7.58
CA LEU A 108 -1.78 -5.93 6.76
C LEU A 108 -1.09 -6.64 5.59
N PHE A 109 -0.16 -5.97 4.91
CA PHE A 109 0.65 -6.57 3.85
C PHE A 109 1.47 -7.77 4.36
N ALA A 110 2.14 -7.61 5.51
CA ALA A 110 2.92 -8.69 6.13
C ALA A 110 2.03 -9.88 6.53
N ALA A 111 0.84 -9.62 7.09
CA ALA A 111 -0.11 -10.66 7.47
C ALA A 111 -0.61 -11.47 6.25
N VAL A 112 -0.93 -10.79 5.14
CA VAL A 112 -1.31 -11.45 3.87
C VAL A 112 -0.15 -12.28 3.34
N LEU A 113 1.07 -11.75 3.35
CA LEU A 113 2.25 -12.45 2.89
C LEU A 113 2.50 -13.74 3.70
N VAL A 114 2.45 -13.65 5.03
CA VAL A 114 2.61 -14.81 5.92
C VAL A 114 1.54 -15.87 5.66
N TYR A 115 0.28 -15.46 5.48
CA TYR A 115 -0.80 -16.40 5.16
C TYR A 115 -0.58 -17.10 3.82
N MET A 116 -0.11 -16.38 2.81
CA MET A 116 0.23 -16.98 1.51
C MET A 116 1.35 -18.02 1.62
N PHE A 117 2.40 -17.73 2.40
CA PHE A 117 3.46 -18.72 2.66
C PHE A 117 2.95 -19.91 3.47
N ALA A 118 2.15 -19.68 4.50
CA ALA A 118 1.54 -20.76 5.27
C ALA A 118 0.65 -21.65 4.41
N GLY A 119 -0.04 -21.10 3.40
CA GLY A 119 -0.88 -21.83 2.45
C GLY A 119 -0.15 -22.85 1.57
N ILE A 120 1.18 -22.79 1.49
CA ILE A 120 1.97 -23.81 0.77
C ILE A 120 1.84 -25.17 1.48
N VAL A 121 1.87 -25.16 2.81
CA VAL A 121 1.90 -26.36 3.64
C VAL A 121 0.67 -26.52 4.55
N ASN A 122 -0.30 -25.62 4.46
CA ASN A 122 -1.54 -25.65 5.26
C ASN A 122 -2.76 -25.39 4.38
N ASP A 123 -3.90 -25.90 4.87
CA ASP A 123 -5.19 -25.66 4.25
C ASP A 123 -5.74 -24.28 4.63
N SER A 124 -6.50 -23.70 3.73
CA SER A 124 -7.43 -22.64 4.09
C SER A 124 -8.66 -23.24 4.78
N ASN A 125 -9.05 -22.71 5.92
CA ASN A 125 -10.19 -23.20 6.67
C ASN A 125 -11.21 -22.09 6.98
N VAL A 126 -12.41 -22.51 7.37
CA VAL A 126 -13.56 -21.60 7.63
C VAL A 126 -13.26 -20.54 8.68
N CYS A 127 -12.37 -20.83 9.65
CA CYS A 127 -12.04 -19.90 10.73
C CYS A 127 -11.04 -18.82 10.26
N THR A 128 -10.06 -19.20 9.45
CA THR A 128 -8.97 -18.28 9.05
C THR A 128 -9.20 -17.59 7.72
N ALA A 129 -9.94 -18.21 6.78
CA ALA A 129 -10.21 -17.64 5.47
C ALA A 129 -10.93 -16.27 5.53
N PRO A 130 -11.99 -16.07 6.31
CA PRO A 130 -12.66 -14.77 6.39
C PRO A 130 -11.73 -13.66 6.92
N VAL A 131 -10.86 -14.00 7.88
CA VAL A 131 -9.88 -13.05 8.44
C VAL A 131 -8.86 -12.66 7.36
N PHE A 132 -8.35 -13.63 6.60
CA PHE A 132 -7.43 -13.37 5.49
C PHE A 132 -8.06 -12.45 4.43
N TRP A 133 -9.27 -12.74 3.97
CA TRP A 133 -9.96 -11.92 2.97
C TRP A 133 -10.29 -10.52 3.50
N GLY A 134 -10.62 -10.40 4.79
CA GLY A 134 -10.82 -9.13 5.48
C GLY A 134 -9.53 -8.30 5.52
N MET A 135 -8.40 -8.90 5.92
CA MET A 135 -7.10 -8.22 5.93
C MET A 135 -6.65 -7.81 4.53
N LEU A 136 -6.86 -8.65 3.52
CA LEU A 136 -6.57 -8.33 2.13
C LEU A 136 -7.40 -7.14 1.63
N GLY A 137 -8.71 -7.13 1.92
CA GLY A 137 -9.60 -6.02 1.57
C GLY A 137 -9.22 -4.70 2.25
N LEU A 138 -8.91 -4.75 3.56
CA LEU A 138 -8.40 -3.59 4.30
C LEU A 138 -7.06 -3.11 3.75
N GLY A 139 -6.15 -4.03 3.41
CA GLY A 139 -4.87 -3.70 2.80
C GLY A 139 -5.02 -2.97 1.47
N LEU A 140 -5.96 -3.42 0.62
CA LEU A 140 -6.30 -2.73 -0.63
C LEU A 140 -6.88 -1.33 -0.38
N ALA A 141 -7.73 -1.17 0.63
CA ALA A 141 -8.31 0.12 1.00
C ALA A 141 -7.22 1.10 1.48
N VAL A 142 -6.33 0.66 2.37
CA VAL A 142 -5.20 1.46 2.85
C VAL A 142 -4.27 1.84 1.70
N ASN A 143 -3.94 0.91 0.82
CA ASN A 143 -3.13 1.19 -0.38
C ASN A 143 -3.74 2.31 -1.25
N ARG A 144 -5.06 2.29 -1.46
CA ARG A 144 -5.77 3.36 -2.20
C ARG A 144 -5.73 4.70 -1.47
N MET A 145 -5.88 4.69 -0.15
CA MET A 145 -5.81 5.91 0.67
C MET A 145 -4.43 6.55 0.59
N LEU A 146 -3.36 5.75 0.69
CA LEU A 146 -1.97 6.22 0.61
C LEU A 146 -1.66 6.83 -0.75
N VAL A 147 -2.04 6.18 -1.85
CA VAL A 147 -1.86 6.71 -3.22
C VAL A 147 -2.63 8.01 -3.43
N LYS A 148 -3.88 8.10 -2.93
CA LYS A 148 -4.67 9.33 -3.03
C LYS A 148 -4.02 10.48 -2.28
N LYS A 149 -3.49 10.22 -1.09
CA LYS A 149 -2.79 11.20 -0.27
C LYS A 149 -1.53 11.71 -0.96
N GLU A 150 -0.69 10.81 -1.48
CA GLU A 150 0.52 11.17 -2.24
C GLU A 150 0.18 12.07 -3.43
N ASN A 151 -0.83 11.72 -4.22
CA ASN A 151 -1.28 12.51 -5.37
C ASN A 151 -1.78 13.91 -4.96
N LEU A 152 -2.43 14.05 -3.81
CA LEU A 152 -2.86 15.35 -3.27
C LEU A 152 -1.66 16.20 -2.87
N PHE A 153 -0.66 15.65 -2.18
CA PHE A 153 0.56 16.37 -1.83
C PHE A 153 1.34 16.84 -3.06
N VAL A 154 1.51 15.98 -4.06
CA VAL A 154 2.20 16.34 -5.32
C VAL A 154 1.47 17.50 -6.01
N LYS A 155 0.14 17.47 -6.05
CA LYS A 155 -0.66 18.55 -6.65
C LYS A 155 -0.54 19.86 -5.88
N GLU A 156 -0.58 19.83 -4.56
CA GLU A 156 -0.46 21.00 -3.70
C GLU A 156 0.93 21.65 -3.83
N THR A 157 1.99 20.83 -3.84
CA THR A 157 3.36 21.29 -4.05
C THR A 157 3.55 21.93 -5.44
N ALA A 158 2.95 21.35 -6.48
CA ALA A 158 3.01 21.91 -7.84
C ALA A 158 2.30 23.28 -7.92
N VAL A 159 1.13 23.41 -7.31
CA VAL A 159 0.38 24.69 -7.24
C VAL A 159 1.17 25.76 -6.46
N SER A 160 1.79 25.38 -5.34
CA SER A 160 2.62 26.27 -4.54
C SER A 160 3.86 26.74 -5.33
N ALA A 161 4.54 25.85 -6.06
CA ALA A 161 5.68 26.20 -6.88
C ALA A 161 5.32 27.13 -8.04
N GLU A 162 4.14 26.94 -8.62
CA GLU A 162 3.64 27.81 -9.70
C GLU A 162 3.28 29.22 -9.17
N SER A 163 2.69 29.32 -7.98
CA SER A 163 2.41 30.60 -7.32
C SER A 163 3.68 31.34 -6.94
N ASP A 164 4.70 30.66 -6.42
CA ASP A 164 6.00 31.26 -6.09
C ASP A 164 6.74 31.77 -7.33
N THR A 165 6.61 31.06 -8.45
CA THR A 165 7.19 31.46 -9.73
C THR A 165 6.49 32.72 -10.28
N ALA A 166 5.16 32.76 -10.18
CA ALA A 166 4.36 33.92 -10.57
C ALA A 166 4.70 35.16 -9.73
N VAL A 167 4.86 35.01 -8.41
CA VAL A 167 5.29 36.07 -7.50
C VAL A 167 6.68 36.57 -7.82
N LYS A 168 7.64 35.69 -8.09
CA LYS A 168 9.02 36.06 -8.49
C LYS A 168 9.07 36.80 -9.83
N GLN A 169 8.18 36.50 -10.76
CA GLN A 169 8.09 37.19 -12.06
C GLN A 169 7.41 38.57 -11.95
N SER A 170 6.55 38.80 -10.95
CA SER A 170 5.87 40.08 -10.73
C SER A 170 6.75 41.11 -10.02
N ILE A 171 7.70 40.66 -9.16
CA ILE A 171 8.59 41.57 -8.40
C ILE A 171 9.52 42.39 -9.27
N PRO A 172 10.19 41.90 -10.34
CA PRO A 172 11.04 42.74 -11.19
C PRO A 172 10.26 43.82 -11.97
N LYS A 173 9.02 43.49 -12.37
CA LYS A 173 8.17 44.47 -13.08
C LYS A 173 7.71 45.64 -12.22
N ALA A 174 7.41 45.40 -10.93
CA ALA A 174 7.06 46.45 -9.97
C ALA A 174 8.28 47.31 -9.60
N ALA A 175 9.46 46.72 -9.51
CA ALA A 175 10.71 47.45 -9.21
C ALA A 175 11.16 48.34 -10.39
N GLU A 176 10.88 47.94 -11.65
CA GLU A 176 11.17 48.71 -12.82
C GLU A 176 10.20 49.90 -13.03
N SER A 177 8.89 49.69 -12.70
CA SER A 177 7.90 50.75 -12.72
C SER A 177 8.19 51.79 -11.62
N ALA A 178 8.60 51.39 -10.43
CA ALA A 178 8.95 52.31 -9.34
C ALA A 178 10.23 53.13 -9.65
N LYS A 179 11.17 52.62 -10.42
CA LYS A 179 12.36 53.38 -10.89
C LYS A 179 12.02 54.40 -11.97
N ALA A 180 11.04 54.10 -12.83
CA ALA A 180 10.60 55.03 -13.89
C ALA A 180 9.87 56.25 -13.28
N ASP A 181 9.01 56.06 -12.27
CA ASP A 181 8.30 57.12 -11.54
C ASP A 181 9.26 58.02 -10.72
N THR A 182 10.30 57.43 -10.12
CA THR A 182 11.30 58.19 -9.36
C THR A 182 12.18 59.05 -10.27
N ALA A 183 12.46 58.58 -11.49
CA ALA A 183 13.24 59.35 -12.47
C ALA A 183 12.48 60.57 -13.03
N GLN A 184 11.18 60.47 -13.20
CA GLN A 184 10.34 61.64 -13.63
C GLN A 184 10.14 62.69 -12.52
N THR A 185 10.10 62.26 -11.22
CA THR A 185 9.94 63.16 -10.09
C THR A 185 11.23 63.99 -9.83
N VAL A 186 12.41 63.44 -10.08
CA VAL A 186 13.69 64.14 -9.87
C VAL A 186 13.97 65.21 -10.94
N GLN A 187 13.39 65.13 -12.11
CA GLN A 187 13.51 66.20 -13.13
C GLN A 187 12.62 67.42 -12.87
N ASN A 188 11.55 67.29 -12.04
CA ASN A 188 10.61 68.38 -11.78
C ASN A 188 10.90 69.18 -10.51
N THR A 189 11.91 68.80 -9.69
CA THR A 189 12.23 69.45 -8.42
C THR A 189 13.56 70.21 -8.38
N LYS A 190 14.12 70.58 -9.54
CA LYS A 190 15.29 71.48 -9.62
C LYS A 190 14.92 72.97 -9.58
N GLY A 191 13.76 73.36 -9.11
CA GLY A 191 13.26 74.71 -9.14
C GLY A 191 12.64 75.27 -7.85
N ALA A 192 12.93 74.80 -6.66
CA ALA A 192 12.52 75.52 -5.45
C ALA A 192 13.38 75.09 -4.26
N GLY A 193 14.18 76.05 -3.80
CA GLY A 193 15.02 75.88 -2.63
C GLY A 193 14.23 76.06 -1.31
N VAL A 194 14.89 75.71 -0.25
CA VAL A 194 14.74 76.21 1.13
C VAL A 194 13.95 75.31 2.11
N THR A 195 14.70 74.94 3.11
CA THR A 195 14.54 74.74 4.58
C THR A 195 14.30 73.29 5.07
N GLU A 196 15.42 72.83 5.61
CA GLU A 196 15.55 71.80 6.62
C GLU A 196 14.87 72.19 7.92
N SER A 197 14.13 71.26 8.51
CA SER A 197 14.16 70.86 9.93
C SER A 197 12.81 70.33 10.43
N SER A 198 12.94 69.31 11.24
CA SER A 198 11.87 68.69 12.06
C SER A 198 10.91 67.67 11.42
N VAL A 199 11.40 66.44 11.22
CA VAL A 199 10.56 65.24 11.51
C VAL A 199 11.48 64.00 11.75
N ARG A 200 12.15 63.96 12.86
CA ARG A 200 12.84 62.74 13.32
C ARG A 200 12.48 62.49 14.78
N LYS A 201 11.26 61.98 15.09
CA LYS A 201 10.89 61.44 16.42
C LYS A 201 9.48 60.86 16.44
N LYS A 202 9.10 59.88 15.61
CA LYS A 202 7.81 59.17 15.84
C LYS A 202 7.77 57.70 15.38
N SER A 203 8.86 57.05 14.97
CA SER A 203 8.79 55.64 14.52
C SER A 203 9.33 54.59 15.49
N SER A 204 9.93 54.98 16.62
CA SER A 204 10.57 54.01 17.56
C SER A 204 9.65 53.43 18.67
N LYS A 205 8.40 53.93 18.80
CA LYS A 205 7.52 53.56 19.92
C LYS A 205 6.43 52.56 19.60
N LYS A 206 6.35 52.06 18.35
CA LYS A 206 5.29 51.11 17.92
C LYS A 206 5.74 49.66 17.85
N GLN A 207 7.03 49.37 17.85
CA GLN A 207 7.55 47.99 17.78
C GLN A 207 7.71 47.30 19.14
N SER A 208 7.86 48.01 20.24
CA SER A 208 8.03 47.37 21.57
C SER A 208 6.73 46.91 22.23
N ARG A 209 5.56 47.29 21.68
CA ARG A 209 4.25 46.91 22.25
C ARG A 209 3.65 45.62 21.68
N LYS A 210 4.19 45.10 20.58
CA LYS A 210 3.70 43.85 19.94
C LYS A 210 4.37 42.56 20.45
N GLN A 211 5.52 42.68 21.12
CA GLN A 211 6.25 41.50 21.65
C GLN A 211 5.82 41.08 23.08
N ARG A 212 5.00 41.91 23.80
CA ARG A 212 4.51 41.56 25.16
C ARG A 212 3.13 40.91 25.23
N LYS A 213 2.49 40.62 24.08
CA LYS A 213 1.15 39.98 24.05
C LYS A 213 1.16 38.49 23.68
N ASN A 214 2.31 37.88 23.35
CA ASN A 214 2.43 36.47 23.01
C ASN A 214 3.13 35.63 24.09
N GLN A 215 3.19 36.14 25.33
CA GLN A 215 3.63 35.34 26.49
C GLN A 215 2.65 35.53 27.64
N LYS A 216 1.45 35.08 27.48
CA LYS A 216 0.53 34.69 28.57
C LYS A 216 -0.38 33.59 28.04
#